data_773decbdeca9a8be6e9f9fd042723056
#
_entry.id   773decbdeca9a8be6e9f9fd042723056
#
_cell.length_a   1.000
_cell.length_b   1.000
_cell.length_c   1.000
_cell.angle_alpha   90.00
_cell.angle_beta   90.00
_cell.angle_gamma   90.00
#
_symmetry.space_group_name_H-M   'P 1'
#
loop_
_entity.id
_entity.type
_entity.pdbx_description
1 polymer ?
#
loop_
_entity_poly.entity_id
_entity_poly.type
_entity_poly.pdbx_seq_one_letter_code
_entity_poly.pdbx_strand_id
1 'polypeptide(L)'
;MDATVRFYHGVIGARLVATIGTPGFRHYFFEVGSQNTVAFFEYEGQAVHRFAKPAGVPDPRATQFDHLALNLPDEQALESLRGRLKEHGCEVTDVVDHGFMRSIYSTDNNRIALEASWWVTDATGRPADYGDEQLFADENPVRAVRELIESGALASTPTTHLAHGPDDTADPA
;
A
#
# COMPACT_ATOMS: atom_id res chain seq x y z
N MET A 1 19.08 4.98 -2.54
CA MET A 1 18.25 5.13 -3.76
C MET A 1 18.54 4.10 -4.83
N ASP A 2 19.78 3.71 -5.12
CA ASP A 2 20.10 2.74 -6.19
C ASP A 2 19.33 1.41 -6.06
N ALA A 3 19.33 0.79 -4.88
CA ALA A 3 18.57 -0.45 -4.63
C ALA A 3 17.05 -0.28 -4.84
N THR A 4 16.52 0.89 -4.53
CA THR A 4 15.09 1.22 -4.73
C THR A 4 14.75 1.29 -6.22
N VAL A 5 15.64 1.91 -7.05
CA VAL A 5 15.45 1.92 -8.50
C VAL A 5 15.51 0.50 -9.06
N ARG A 6 16.45 -0.31 -8.64
CA ARG A 6 16.58 -1.71 -9.10
C ARG A 6 15.34 -2.54 -8.74
N PHE A 7 14.81 -2.37 -7.54
CA PHE A 7 13.63 -3.11 -7.10
C PHE A 7 12.35 -2.61 -7.80
N TYR A 8 12.02 -1.33 -7.69
CA TYR A 8 10.75 -0.84 -8.25
C TYR A 8 10.71 -0.86 -9.77
N HIS A 9 11.78 -0.42 -10.44
CA HIS A 9 11.85 -0.46 -11.89
C HIS A 9 12.18 -1.86 -12.43
N GLY A 10 13.17 -2.54 -11.83
CA GLY A 10 13.69 -3.81 -12.33
C GLY A 10 12.83 -5.02 -11.96
N VAL A 11 12.33 -5.11 -10.73
CA VAL A 11 11.59 -6.28 -10.23
C VAL A 11 10.08 -6.06 -10.33
N ILE A 12 9.58 -4.98 -9.75
CA ILE A 12 8.13 -4.66 -9.77
C ILE A 12 7.68 -4.28 -11.18
N GLY A 13 8.54 -3.60 -11.96
CA GLY A 13 8.21 -3.10 -13.29
C GLY A 13 7.56 -1.71 -13.26
N ALA A 14 7.57 -1.04 -12.12
CA ALA A 14 7.09 0.33 -12.00
C ALA A 14 8.06 1.29 -12.70
N ARG A 15 7.56 2.08 -13.64
CA ARG A 15 8.40 2.97 -14.44
C ARG A 15 8.91 4.15 -13.61
N LEU A 16 10.25 4.36 -13.55
CA LEU A 16 10.80 5.60 -13.01
C LEU A 16 10.43 6.76 -13.94
N VAL A 17 9.66 7.74 -13.45
CA VAL A 17 9.08 8.82 -14.26
C VAL A 17 9.64 10.19 -13.95
N ALA A 18 10.21 10.41 -12.76
CA ALA A 18 10.84 11.67 -12.40
C ALA A 18 11.90 11.49 -11.33
N THR A 19 12.89 12.39 -11.33
CA THR A 19 13.92 12.48 -10.31
C THR A 19 14.19 13.92 -9.94
N ILE A 20 14.38 14.19 -8.65
CA ILE A 20 14.90 15.45 -8.14
C ILE A 20 16.17 15.13 -7.36
N GLY A 21 17.22 15.90 -7.59
CA GLY A 21 18.49 15.73 -6.90
C GLY A 21 19.14 17.08 -6.61
N THR A 22 19.59 17.26 -5.38
CA THR A 22 20.46 18.34 -4.92
C THR A 22 21.55 17.74 -4.03
N PRO A 23 22.62 18.45 -3.70
CA PRO A 23 23.59 17.96 -2.73
C PRO A 23 22.91 17.51 -1.44
N GLY A 24 23.15 16.26 -1.02
CA GLY A 24 22.60 15.68 0.20
C GLY A 24 21.16 15.16 0.13
N PHE A 25 20.48 15.26 -1.03
CA PHE A 25 19.07 14.92 -1.15
C PHE A 25 18.74 14.31 -2.51
N ARG A 26 17.91 13.24 -2.52
CA ARG A 26 17.28 12.67 -3.71
C ARG A 26 15.81 12.38 -3.46
N HIS A 27 14.97 12.59 -4.48
CA HIS A 27 13.56 12.29 -4.45
C HIS A 27 13.15 11.70 -5.82
N TYR A 28 12.78 10.42 -5.85
CA TYR A 28 12.52 9.66 -7.06
C TYR A 28 11.08 9.16 -7.07
N PHE A 29 10.45 9.18 -8.25
CA PHE A 29 9.04 8.89 -8.46
C PHE A 29 8.86 7.70 -9.40
N PHE A 30 8.13 6.69 -8.95
CA PHE A 30 7.80 5.50 -9.72
C PHE A 30 6.31 5.46 -10.01
N GLU A 31 5.93 5.30 -11.29
CA GLU A 31 4.53 5.20 -11.70
C GLU A 31 3.96 3.84 -11.28
N VAL A 32 2.90 3.85 -10.50
CA VAL A 32 2.19 2.66 -9.99
C VAL A 32 0.75 2.56 -10.49
N GLY A 33 0.36 3.45 -11.39
CA GLY A 33 -0.95 3.49 -12.02
C GLY A 33 -1.13 4.79 -12.77
N SER A 34 -2.21 4.92 -13.54
CA SER A 34 -2.47 6.13 -14.31
C SER A 34 -2.50 7.35 -13.39
N GLN A 35 -1.56 8.29 -13.59
CA GLN A 35 -1.41 9.53 -12.82
C GLN A 35 -1.06 9.35 -11.32
N ASN A 36 -0.69 8.13 -10.91
CA ASN A 36 -0.29 7.84 -9.53
C ASN A 36 1.18 7.43 -9.47
N THR A 37 1.88 7.93 -8.48
CA THR A 37 3.28 7.58 -8.21
C THR A 37 3.48 7.22 -6.74
N VAL A 38 4.40 6.29 -6.49
CA VAL A 38 5.06 6.16 -5.20
C VAL A 38 6.40 6.88 -5.26
N ALA A 39 6.72 7.62 -4.22
CA ALA A 39 7.94 8.43 -4.18
C ALA A 39 8.82 8.10 -2.98
N PHE A 40 10.12 8.09 -3.21
CA PHE A 40 11.12 7.78 -2.19
C PHE A 40 12.10 8.93 -2.00
N PHE A 41 12.44 9.17 -0.75
CA PHE A 41 13.45 10.16 -0.34
C PHE A 41 14.72 9.46 0.13
N GLU A 42 15.86 10.06 -0.17
CA GLU A 42 17.16 9.72 0.39
C GLU A 42 17.84 10.99 0.87
N TYR A 43 18.21 11.02 2.13
CA TYR A 43 19.00 12.09 2.73
C TYR A 43 20.39 11.57 3.05
N GLU A 44 21.43 12.26 2.56
CA GLU A 44 22.81 11.90 2.84
C GLU A 44 23.11 12.00 4.34
N GLY A 45 23.80 11.01 4.88
CA GLY A 45 24.17 10.98 6.31
C GLY A 45 23.04 10.66 7.28
N GLN A 46 21.80 10.47 6.80
CA GLN A 46 20.70 10.02 7.66
C GLN A 46 20.65 8.50 7.74
N ALA A 47 20.72 7.98 8.96
CA ALA A 47 20.50 6.56 9.23
C ALA A 47 19.01 6.30 9.46
N VAL A 48 18.40 5.48 8.62
CA VAL A 48 17.02 5.02 8.83
C VAL A 48 17.05 3.62 9.42
N HIS A 49 16.44 3.44 10.58
CA HIS A 49 16.26 2.12 11.17
C HIS A 49 15.18 1.36 10.40
N ARG A 50 15.60 0.40 9.58
CA ARG A 50 14.69 -0.43 8.77
C ARG A 50 14.30 -1.67 9.55
N PHE A 51 13.01 -1.99 9.52
CA PHE A 51 12.49 -3.27 10.02
C PHE A 51 11.42 -3.78 9.06
N ALA A 52 11.31 -5.09 8.94
CA ALA A 52 10.23 -5.71 8.17
C ALA A 52 9.02 -5.92 9.07
N LYS A 53 7.84 -5.57 8.56
CA LYS A 53 6.54 -5.91 9.12
C LYS A 53 5.74 -6.60 8.02
N PRO A 54 5.36 -7.88 8.18
CA PRO A 54 4.48 -8.53 7.23
C PRO A 54 3.12 -7.82 7.14
N ALA A 55 2.51 -7.81 5.98
CA ALA A 55 1.17 -7.27 5.79
C ALA A 55 0.16 -7.97 6.71
N GLY A 56 -0.78 -7.23 7.29
CA GLY A 56 -1.81 -7.75 8.18
C GLY A 56 -1.34 -8.28 9.53
N VAL A 57 -0.03 -8.22 9.86
CA VAL A 57 0.50 -8.67 11.15
C VAL A 57 0.68 -7.47 12.08
N PRO A 58 0.03 -7.45 13.27
CA PRO A 58 0.22 -6.38 14.24
C PRO A 58 1.69 -6.24 14.65
N ASP A 59 2.20 -5.00 14.71
CA ASP A 59 3.53 -4.67 15.19
C ASP A 59 3.46 -3.35 15.99
N PRO A 60 3.94 -3.31 17.25
CA PRO A 60 3.87 -2.10 18.06
C PRO A 60 4.72 -0.94 17.50
N ARG A 61 5.64 -1.22 16.59
CA ARG A 61 6.47 -0.20 15.92
C ARG A 61 5.84 0.36 14.66
N ALA A 62 4.87 -0.34 14.07
CA ALA A 62 4.20 0.03 12.83
C ALA A 62 2.86 0.66 13.17
N THR A 63 2.79 1.96 13.21
CA THR A 63 1.68 2.68 13.81
C THR A 63 0.51 2.94 12.87
N GLN A 64 0.74 3.34 11.62
CA GLN A 64 -0.33 3.92 10.80
C GLN A 64 -0.42 3.35 9.40
N PHE A 65 0.62 2.72 8.89
CA PHE A 65 0.68 2.20 7.53
C PHE A 65 0.98 0.70 7.57
N ASP A 66 0.05 -0.12 7.08
CA ASP A 66 0.21 -1.56 7.06
C ASP A 66 1.01 -2.02 5.84
N HIS A 67 0.49 -1.80 4.64
CA HIS A 67 1.12 -2.18 3.38
C HIS A 67 0.64 -1.28 2.23
N LEU A 68 1.37 -1.29 1.11
CA LEU A 68 0.96 -0.68 -0.14
C LEU A 68 0.39 -1.77 -1.05
N ALA A 69 -0.88 -1.64 -1.43
CA ALA A 69 -1.53 -2.53 -2.39
C ALA A 69 -1.47 -1.94 -3.81
N LEU A 70 -1.05 -2.78 -4.77
CA LEU A 70 -0.94 -2.46 -6.18
C LEU A 70 -1.91 -3.35 -6.96
N ASN A 71 -2.85 -2.74 -7.68
CA ASN A 71 -3.77 -3.50 -8.51
C ASN A 71 -3.11 -3.95 -9.81
N LEU A 72 -3.36 -5.19 -10.20
CA LEU A 72 -2.94 -5.80 -11.46
C LEU A 72 -4.16 -6.02 -12.36
N PRO A 73 -3.97 -6.05 -13.69
CA PRO A 73 -5.09 -6.11 -14.63
C PRO A 73 -5.84 -7.45 -14.61
N ASP A 74 -5.14 -8.55 -14.29
CA ASP A 74 -5.70 -9.90 -14.35
C ASP A 74 -4.87 -10.90 -13.52
N GLU A 75 -5.39 -12.14 -13.42
CA GLU A 75 -4.76 -13.24 -12.70
C GLU A 75 -3.40 -13.63 -13.32
N GLN A 76 -3.27 -13.55 -14.64
CA GLN A 76 -2.02 -13.88 -15.31
C GLN A 76 -0.91 -12.88 -14.94
N ALA A 77 -1.24 -11.61 -14.81
CA ALA A 77 -0.30 -10.58 -14.35
C ALA A 77 0.13 -10.82 -12.89
N LEU A 78 -0.79 -11.28 -12.04
CA LEU A 78 -0.50 -11.65 -10.65
C LEU A 78 0.51 -12.80 -10.57
N GLU A 79 0.26 -13.89 -11.30
CA GLU A 79 1.18 -15.04 -11.33
C GLU A 79 2.52 -14.71 -11.99
N SER A 80 2.51 -13.86 -13.03
CA SER A 80 3.74 -13.41 -13.69
C SER A 80 4.60 -12.56 -12.74
N LEU A 81 4.00 -11.67 -11.95
CA LEU A 81 4.72 -10.90 -10.94
C LEU A 81 5.26 -11.81 -9.83
N ARG A 82 4.44 -12.78 -9.36
CA ARG A 82 4.87 -13.76 -8.36
C ARG A 82 6.09 -14.57 -8.84
N GLY A 83 6.07 -15.05 -10.09
CA GLY A 83 7.20 -15.75 -10.71
C GLY A 83 8.44 -14.87 -10.75
N ARG A 84 8.32 -13.64 -11.22
CA ARG A 84 9.42 -12.67 -11.30
C ARG A 84 10.03 -12.34 -9.94
N LEU A 85 9.21 -12.17 -8.89
CA LEU A 85 9.70 -11.96 -7.53
C LEU A 85 10.55 -13.16 -7.07
N LYS A 86 10.08 -14.39 -7.28
CA LYS A 86 10.84 -15.62 -6.95
C LYS A 86 12.14 -15.73 -7.74
N GLU A 87 12.13 -15.45 -9.04
CA GLU A 87 13.32 -15.47 -9.90
C GLU A 87 14.40 -14.49 -9.43
N HIS A 88 13.99 -13.35 -8.85
CA HIS A 88 14.90 -12.37 -8.26
C HIS A 88 15.25 -12.66 -6.78
N GLY A 89 14.86 -13.82 -6.26
CA GLY A 89 15.15 -14.23 -4.88
C GLY A 89 14.36 -13.48 -3.81
N CYS A 90 13.26 -12.83 -4.20
CA CYS A 90 12.36 -12.18 -3.24
C CYS A 90 11.43 -13.22 -2.58
N GLU A 91 11.21 -13.06 -1.28
CA GLU A 91 10.17 -13.81 -0.59
C GLU A 91 8.79 -13.29 -0.99
N VAL A 92 7.89 -14.20 -1.34
CA VAL A 92 6.52 -13.90 -1.73
C VAL A 92 5.60 -15.03 -1.30
N THR A 93 4.40 -14.71 -0.85
CA THR A 93 3.40 -15.69 -0.42
C THR A 93 2.87 -16.54 -1.59
N ASP A 94 2.15 -17.59 -1.28
CA ASP A 94 1.17 -18.16 -2.19
C ASP A 94 0.03 -17.18 -2.41
N VAL A 95 -0.79 -17.44 -3.43
CA VAL A 95 -1.96 -16.60 -3.70
C VAL A 95 -2.96 -16.77 -2.55
N VAL A 96 -3.36 -15.65 -1.97
CA VAL A 96 -4.40 -15.57 -0.95
C VAL A 96 -5.70 -15.17 -1.63
N ASP A 97 -6.75 -15.97 -1.44
CA ASP A 97 -8.08 -15.72 -1.98
C ASP A 97 -8.95 -15.02 -0.92
N HIS A 98 -9.36 -13.79 -1.19
CA HIS A 98 -10.24 -12.98 -0.34
C HIS A 98 -11.71 -13.04 -0.83
N GLY A 99 -12.03 -13.93 -1.79
CA GLY A 99 -13.33 -14.02 -2.42
C GLY A 99 -13.50 -13.01 -3.57
N PHE A 100 -13.54 -11.74 -3.28
CA PHE A 100 -13.68 -10.66 -4.27
C PHE A 100 -12.34 -10.23 -4.89
N MET A 101 -11.21 -10.62 -4.30
CA MET A 101 -9.87 -10.24 -4.72
C MET A 101 -8.88 -11.39 -4.43
N ARG A 102 -7.87 -11.54 -5.26
CA ARG A 102 -6.74 -12.44 -5.04
C ARG A 102 -5.47 -11.63 -4.92
N SER A 103 -4.62 -12.00 -3.96
CA SER A 103 -3.46 -11.23 -3.57
C SER A 103 -2.22 -12.08 -3.38
N ILE A 104 -1.05 -11.49 -3.62
CA ILE A 104 0.25 -11.95 -3.15
C ILE A 104 0.88 -10.88 -2.29
N TYR A 105 1.66 -11.29 -1.28
CA TYR A 105 2.33 -10.39 -0.36
C TYR A 105 3.84 -10.57 -0.41
N SER A 106 4.56 -9.48 -0.38
CA SER A 106 6.02 -9.42 -0.37
C SER A 106 6.50 -8.20 0.43
N THR A 107 7.81 -8.00 0.48
CA THR A 107 8.40 -6.75 0.98
C THR A 107 9.33 -6.16 -0.08
N ASP A 108 9.42 -4.85 -0.11
CA ASP A 108 10.39 -4.16 -0.94
C ASP A 108 11.82 -4.18 -0.32
N ASN A 109 12.79 -3.64 -1.04
CA ASN A 109 14.17 -3.50 -0.58
C ASN A 109 14.33 -2.56 0.64
N ASN A 110 13.32 -1.76 0.97
CA ASN A 110 13.27 -0.89 2.15
C ASN A 110 12.51 -1.52 3.33
N ARG A 111 12.01 -2.77 3.13
CA ARG A 111 11.18 -3.54 4.07
C ARG A 111 9.76 -3.00 4.25
N ILE A 112 9.26 -2.26 3.26
CA ILE A 112 7.84 -1.88 3.19
C ILE A 112 7.05 -3.09 2.74
N ALA A 113 5.98 -3.44 3.46
CA ALA A 113 5.09 -4.50 3.04
C ALA A 113 4.33 -4.10 1.77
N LEU A 114 4.31 -4.99 0.79
CA LEU A 114 3.62 -4.81 -0.47
C LEU A 114 2.57 -5.90 -0.65
N GLU A 115 1.43 -5.52 -1.17
CA GLU A 115 0.42 -6.38 -1.76
C GLU A 115 0.36 -6.14 -3.26
N ALA A 116 0.30 -7.18 -4.06
CA ALA A 116 -0.15 -7.09 -5.43
C ALA A 116 -1.45 -7.90 -5.55
N SER A 117 -2.48 -7.29 -6.10
CA SER A 117 -3.82 -7.86 -6.10
C SER A 117 -4.50 -7.77 -7.46
N TRP A 118 -5.41 -8.69 -7.72
CA TRP A 118 -6.33 -8.67 -8.84
C TRP A 118 -7.77 -8.82 -8.34
N TRP A 119 -8.64 -7.92 -8.78
CA TRP A 119 -10.04 -7.95 -8.45
C TRP A 119 -10.79 -9.00 -9.26
N VAL A 120 -11.32 -10.03 -8.59
CA VAL A 120 -12.30 -10.97 -9.16
C VAL A 120 -13.64 -10.25 -9.38
N THR A 121 -14.02 -9.42 -8.41
CA THR A 121 -15.18 -8.53 -8.49
C THR A 121 -14.70 -7.10 -8.26
N ASP A 122 -14.45 -6.35 -9.35
CA ASP A 122 -13.95 -4.98 -9.25
C ASP A 122 -15.03 -4.06 -8.67
N ALA A 123 -14.76 -3.57 -7.47
CA ALA A 123 -15.61 -2.62 -6.74
C ALA A 123 -15.22 -1.16 -6.97
N THR A 124 -14.13 -0.90 -7.72
CA THR A 124 -13.61 0.46 -7.92
C THR A 124 -14.29 1.18 -9.08
N GLY A 125 -14.22 2.51 -9.11
CA GLY A 125 -14.72 3.32 -10.23
C GLY A 125 -16.26 3.33 -10.41
N ARG A 126 -17.01 2.78 -9.46
CA ARG A 126 -18.48 2.76 -9.44
C ARG A 126 -19.00 3.14 -8.06
N PRO A 127 -20.27 3.58 -7.92
CA PRO A 127 -20.90 3.75 -6.62
C PRO A 127 -20.83 2.45 -5.80
N ALA A 128 -20.57 2.57 -4.49
CA ALA A 128 -20.58 1.43 -3.59
C ALA A 128 -21.99 0.85 -3.48
N ASP A 129 -22.11 -0.47 -3.58
CA ASP A 129 -23.32 -1.22 -3.23
C ASP A 129 -23.11 -1.81 -1.84
N TYR A 130 -23.55 -1.12 -0.81
CA TYR A 130 -23.43 -1.56 0.58
C TYR A 130 -24.28 -2.80 0.91
N GLY A 131 -25.15 -3.26 0.00
CA GLY A 131 -25.92 -4.50 0.11
C GLY A 131 -25.19 -5.72 -0.47
N ASP A 132 -24.05 -5.55 -1.11
CA ASP A 132 -23.26 -6.65 -1.64
C ASP A 132 -22.51 -7.37 -0.50
N GLU A 133 -23.03 -8.52 -0.08
CA GLU A 133 -22.47 -9.33 1.02
C GLU A 133 -21.08 -9.90 0.73
N GLN A 134 -20.65 -9.96 -0.54
CA GLN A 134 -19.28 -10.39 -0.88
C GLN A 134 -18.27 -9.28 -0.63
N LEU A 135 -18.66 -8.03 -0.85
CA LEU A 135 -17.80 -6.87 -0.67
C LEU A 135 -17.87 -6.30 0.75
N PHE A 136 -19.03 -6.40 1.41
CA PHE A 136 -19.29 -5.86 2.74
C PHE A 136 -19.63 -6.97 3.74
N ALA A 137 -18.68 -7.91 3.91
CA ALA A 137 -18.84 -9.14 4.68
C ALA A 137 -18.58 -8.98 6.21
N ASP A 138 -18.36 -7.77 6.73
CA ASP A 138 -18.21 -7.55 8.17
C ASP A 138 -19.55 -7.75 8.88
N GLU A 139 -19.69 -8.84 9.64
CA GLU A 139 -20.92 -9.16 10.39
C GLU A 139 -21.21 -8.16 11.52
N ASN A 140 -20.22 -7.39 11.96
CA ASN A 140 -20.38 -6.36 12.99
C ASN A 140 -19.69 -5.04 12.59
N PRO A 141 -20.16 -4.37 11.52
CA PRO A 141 -19.52 -3.19 10.97
C PRO A 141 -19.50 -2.05 12.00
N VAL A 142 -18.44 -1.25 11.94
CA VAL A 142 -18.30 -0.06 12.77
C VAL A 142 -19.43 0.94 12.51
N ARG A 143 -19.67 1.85 13.46
CA ARG A 143 -20.79 2.80 13.40
C ARG A 143 -20.81 3.61 12.08
N ALA A 144 -19.66 4.07 11.60
CA ALA A 144 -19.56 4.83 10.35
C ALA A 144 -20.07 4.03 9.14
N VAL A 145 -19.75 2.73 9.06
CA VAL A 145 -20.26 1.86 7.98
C VAL A 145 -21.78 1.68 8.09
N ARG A 146 -22.33 1.53 9.30
CA ARG A 146 -23.79 1.48 9.48
C ARG A 146 -24.48 2.77 9.03
N GLU A 147 -23.90 3.94 9.35
CA GLU A 147 -24.41 5.24 8.89
C GLU A 147 -24.46 5.32 7.35
N LEU A 148 -23.39 4.83 6.67
CA LEU A 148 -23.36 4.75 5.19
C LEU A 148 -24.43 3.82 4.62
N ILE A 149 -24.62 2.64 5.22
CA ILE A 149 -25.67 1.69 4.81
C ILE A 149 -27.06 2.31 4.98
N GLU A 150 -27.31 2.99 6.09
CA GLU A 150 -28.63 3.52 6.45
C GLU A 150 -29.00 4.80 5.71
N SER A 151 -28.04 5.71 5.52
CA SER A 151 -28.31 7.06 5.02
C SER A 151 -27.47 7.50 3.81
N GLY A 152 -26.47 6.72 3.44
CA GLY A 152 -25.51 7.09 2.39
C GLY A 152 -24.56 8.23 2.78
N ALA A 153 -24.53 8.65 4.05
CA ALA A 153 -23.73 9.77 4.53
C ALA A 153 -23.20 9.54 5.94
N LEU A 154 -22.09 10.20 6.28
CA LEU A 154 -21.50 10.19 7.62
C LEU A 154 -22.06 11.37 8.44
N ALA A 155 -22.42 11.13 9.70
CA ALA A 155 -22.91 12.14 10.61
C ALA A 155 -21.79 13.12 11.04
N SER A 156 -20.55 12.66 11.08
CA SER A 156 -19.37 13.49 11.40
C SER A 156 -18.10 12.90 10.83
N THR A 157 -17.09 13.75 10.64
CA THR A 157 -15.74 13.36 10.21
C THR A 157 -14.72 13.91 11.22
N PRO A 158 -13.58 13.20 11.43
CA PRO A 158 -12.53 13.69 12.33
C PRO A 158 -11.83 14.93 11.74
N THR A 159 -11.31 15.77 12.62
CA THR A 159 -10.40 16.87 12.26
C THR A 159 -8.97 16.36 12.38
N THR A 160 -8.10 16.75 11.43
CA THR A 160 -6.67 16.42 11.48
C THR A 160 -5.84 17.69 11.50
N HIS A 161 -4.66 17.63 12.09
CA HIS A 161 -3.69 18.71 12.15
C HIS A 161 -2.38 18.29 11.50
N LEU A 162 -1.66 19.24 10.91
CA LEU A 162 -0.31 18.97 10.41
C LEU A 162 0.65 18.85 11.60
N ALA A 163 1.48 17.81 11.57
CA ALA A 163 2.60 17.69 12.50
C ALA A 163 3.64 18.80 12.21
N HIS A 164 4.06 19.52 13.24
CA HIS A 164 4.98 20.67 13.12
C HIS A 164 6.43 20.35 13.53
N GLY A 165 6.76 19.12 13.92
CA GLY A 165 8.11 18.73 14.29
C GLY A 165 8.17 17.59 15.31
N PRO A 166 9.39 17.22 15.78
CA PRO A 166 9.60 16.08 16.65
C PRO A 166 8.95 16.19 18.06
N ASP A 167 8.44 17.34 18.44
CA ASP A 167 7.78 17.58 19.73
C ASP A 167 6.26 17.38 19.72
N ASP A 168 5.67 17.08 18.55
CA ASP A 168 4.23 16.90 18.37
C ASP A 168 3.79 15.45 18.75
N THR A 169 4.35 14.92 19.84
CA THR A 169 4.06 13.57 20.35
C THR A 169 2.92 13.51 21.36
N ALA A 170 2.25 14.63 21.61
CA ALA A 170 1.07 14.66 22.47
C ALA A 170 -0.18 14.28 21.67
N ASP A 171 -0.53 12.99 21.68
CA ASP A 171 -1.88 12.54 21.31
C ASP A 171 -2.87 13.15 22.34
N PRO A 172 -3.79 14.03 21.94
CA PRO A 172 -4.83 14.48 22.84
C PRO A 172 -5.78 13.32 23.10
N ALA A 173 -5.78 12.81 24.33
CA ALA A 173 -6.62 11.74 24.85
C ALA A 173 -8.14 11.99 24.60
#